data_809f72bc12934f0d9eae9bbf46cce455
#
_entry.id   809f72bc12934f0d9eae9bbf46cce455
#
_cell.length_a   1.000
_cell.length_b   1.000
_cell.length_c   1.000
_cell.angle_alpha   90.00
_cell.angle_beta   90.00
_cell.angle_gamma   90.00
#
_symmetry.space_group_name_H-M   'P 1'
#
loop_
_entity.id
_entity.type
_entity.pdbx_description
1 polymer ?
#
loop_
_entity_poly.entity_id
_entity_poly.type
_entity_poly.pdbx_seq_one_letter_code
_entity_poly.pdbx_strand_id
1 'polypeptide(L)'
;MKEEVDIQWLDEVDSTNNEAIRHLPEIDNMTVLAAVRQTAGRGQRGNSWLTEAGKNMTFSMVLKFGDDCLPSLEASRQFTITRCVTLGVTDYLESAGIDSSVKWPNDIYVRNKKICGMLIENTLTGFYIATSVVGIGL
;
A
#
# COMPACT_ATOMS: atom_id res chain seq x y z
N MET A 1 -10.29 -16.42 -14.12
CA MET A 1 -9.41 -17.07 -13.11
C MET A 1 -9.16 -16.07 -12.01
N LYS A 2 -9.53 -16.36 -10.80
CA LYS A 2 -9.13 -15.52 -9.67
C LYS A 2 -7.66 -15.81 -9.41
N GLU A 3 -6.80 -14.83 -9.65
CA GLU A 3 -5.44 -14.91 -9.14
C GLU A 3 -5.52 -14.88 -7.62
N GLU A 4 -5.00 -15.89 -6.98
CA GLU A 4 -4.93 -15.97 -5.53
C GLU A 4 -3.83 -15.00 -5.08
N VAL A 5 -4.20 -14.01 -4.28
CA VAL A 5 -3.24 -13.03 -3.73
C VAL A 5 -2.51 -13.71 -2.57
N ASP A 6 -1.18 -13.74 -2.63
CA ASP A 6 -0.37 -14.22 -1.51
C ASP A 6 -0.38 -13.19 -0.38
N ILE A 7 -0.95 -13.55 0.76
CA ILE A 7 -1.01 -12.70 1.96
C ILE A 7 -0.20 -13.34 3.07
N GLN A 8 0.87 -12.67 3.47
CA GLN A 8 1.73 -13.07 4.58
C GLN A 8 1.35 -12.27 5.83
N TRP A 9 0.88 -12.97 6.85
CA TRP A 9 0.47 -12.37 8.11
C TRP A 9 1.61 -12.30 9.12
N LEU A 10 1.75 -11.14 9.75
CA LEU A 10 2.71 -10.84 10.82
C LEU A 10 1.93 -10.47 12.09
N ASP A 11 2.27 -11.08 13.21
CA ASP A 11 1.65 -10.72 14.49
C ASP A 11 2.06 -9.31 14.92
N GLU A 12 3.35 -9.02 14.84
CA GLU A 12 3.91 -7.72 15.19
C GLU A 12 5.09 -7.39 14.27
N VAL A 13 5.18 -6.15 13.87
CA VAL A 13 6.28 -5.61 13.06
C VAL A 13 6.43 -4.11 13.33
N ASP A 14 7.59 -3.54 13.08
CA ASP A 14 7.79 -2.09 13.16
C ASP A 14 6.86 -1.36 12.17
N SER A 15 6.94 -1.73 10.90
CA SER A 15 6.10 -1.23 9.83
C SER A 15 6.06 -2.26 8.70
N THR A 16 4.89 -2.48 8.10
CA THR A 16 4.75 -3.41 6.96
C THR A 16 5.54 -2.95 5.75
N ASN A 17 5.66 -1.63 5.52
CA ASN A 17 6.54 -1.09 4.49
C ASN A 17 8.02 -1.40 4.77
N ASN A 18 8.49 -1.18 5.99
CA ASN A 18 9.87 -1.50 6.36
C ASN A 18 10.16 -2.99 6.18
N GLU A 19 9.25 -3.86 6.59
CA GLU A 19 9.40 -5.31 6.42
C GLU A 19 9.49 -5.70 4.94
N ALA A 20 8.61 -5.15 4.12
CA ALA A 20 8.64 -5.38 2.68
C ALA A 20 9.96 -4.91 2.05
N ILE A 21 10.45 -3.74 2.45
CA ILE A 21 11.71 -3.18 1.93
C ILE A 21 12.91 -4.04 2.36
N ARG A 22 12.94 -4.52 3.61
CA ARG A 22 14.02 -5.40 4.11
C ARG A 22 14.16 -6.69 3.32
N HIS A 23 13.03 -7.24 2.85
CA HIS A 23 12.97 -8.54 2.18
C HIS A 23 12.59 -8.45 0.70
N LEU A 24 12.69 -7.28 0.11
CA LEU A 24 12.22 -7.00 -1.25
C LEU A 24 12.72 -8.00 -2.31
N PRO A 25 13.99 -8.44 -2.31
CA PRO A 25 14.48 -9.40 -3.30
C PRO A 25 13.81 -10.78 -3.22
N GLU A 26 13.36 -11.18 -2.03
CA GLU A 26 12.75 -12.51 -1.80
C GLU A 26 11.22 -12.50 -1.94
N ILE A 27 10.61 -11.34 -2.06
CA ILE A 27 9.15 -11.19 -2.14
C ILE A 27 8.72 -11.18 -3.60
N ASP A 28 7.74 -12.01 -3.94
CA ASP A 28 7.18 -12.06 -5.29
C ASP A 28 6.29 -10.85 -5.58
N ASN A 29 6.11 -10.56 -6.87
CA ASN A 29 5.19 -9.52 -7.32
C ASN A 29 3.76 -9.78 -6.82
N MET A 30 3.05 -8.74 -6.43
CA MET A 30 1.67 -8.77 -5.91
C MET A 30 1.49 -9.46 -4.54
N THR A 31 2.59 -9.74 -3.81
CA THR A 31 2.51 -10.22 -2.43
C THR A 31 2.08 -9.10 -1.48
N VAL A 32 1.25 -9.45 -0.52
CA VAL A 32 0.76 -8.56 0.55
C VAL A 32 1.35 -9.00 1.88
N LEU A 33 1.97 -8.08 2.60
CA LEU A 33 2.40 -8.25 3.99
C LEU A 33 1.39 -7.53 4.88
N ALA A 34 0.66 -8.26 5.69
CA ALA A 34 -0.33 -7.71 6.61
C ALA A 34 0.12 -7.89 8.07
N ALA A 35 -0.09 -6.89 8.90
CA ALA A 35 0.27 -6.93 10.31
C ALA A 35 -0.94 -6.75 11.21
N VAL A 36 -1.01 -7.54 12.27
CA VAL A 36 -1.98 -7.34 13.35
C VAL A 36 -1.61 -6.08 14.15
N ARG A 37 -0.30 -5.89 14.39
CA ARG A 37 0.22 -4.73 15.13
C ARG A 37 1.47 -4.14 14.48
N GLN A 38 1.48 -2.83 14.30
CA GLN A 38 2.68 -2.05 13.99
C GLN A 38 3.16 -1.27 15.22
N THR A 39 4.46 -1.35 15.52
CA THR A 39 5.07 -0.63 16.64
C THR A 39 5.62 0.73 16.24
N ALA A 40 5.94 0.93 14.97
CA ALA A 40 6.50 2.17 14.42
C ALA A 40 5.95 2.45 13.02
N GLY A 41 4.62 2.49 12.88
CA GLY A 41 3.94 2.78 11.62
C GLY A 41 4.32 4.15 11.09
N ARG A 42 4.54 4.23 9.76
CA ARG A 42 4.96 5.45 9.08
C ARG A 42 3.87 5.99 8.16
N GLY A 43 3.67 7.29 8.24
CA GLY A 43 2.92 8.07 7.28
C GLY A 43 3.83 8.86 6.36
N GLN A 44 3.25 9.75 5.56
CA GLN A 44 4.00 10.62 4.66
C GLN A 44 4.82 11.67 5.43
N ARG A 45 5.93 12.10 4.83
CA ARG A 45 6.77 13.23 5.32
C ARG A 45 7.23 13.06 6.76
N GLY A 46 7.57 11.82 7.17
CA GLY A 46 8.04 11.53 8.52
C GLY A 46 6.96 11.49 9.58
N ASN A 47 5.69 11.58 9.22
CA ASN A 47 4.58 11.40 10.16
C ASN A 47 4.48 9.94 10.62
N SER A 48 3.99 9.75 11.83
CA SER A 48 3.65 8.43 12.35
C SER A 48 2.26 8.01 11.91
N TRP A 49 2.08 6.71 11.72
CA TRP A 49 0.77 6.10 11.53
C TRP A 49 0.44 5.21 12.74
N LEU A 50 -0.54 5.63 13.52
CA LEU A 50 -0.92 4.94 14.74
C LEU A 50 -2.17 4.09 14.50
N THR A 51 -2.11 2.84 14.95
CA THR A 51 -3.22 1.89 14.88
C THR A 51 -3.34 1.12 16.18
N GLU A 52 -4.56 0.64 16.46
CA GLU A 52 -4.78 -0.31 17.54
C GLU A 52 -4.74 -1.75 17.00
N ALA A 53 -4.07 -2.62 17.72
CA ALA A 53 -3.95 -4.04 17.32
C ALA A 53 -5.33 -4.67 17.11
N GLY A 54 -5.51 -5.33 15.96
CA GLY A 54 -6.73 -6.05 15.61
C GLY A 54 -7.94 -5.18 15.25
N LYS A 55 -7.80 -3.85 15.21
CA LYS A 55 -8.89 -2.93 14.87
C LYS A 55 -8.75 -2.26 13.50
N ASN A 56 -7.60 -2.40 12.89
CA ASN A 56 -7.26 -1.77 11.60
C ASN A 56 -6.75 -2.79 10.61
N MET A 57 -6.98 -2.53 9.34
CA MET A 57 -6.29 -3.22 8.26
C MET A 57 -5.00 -2.46 7.97
N THR A 58 -3.86 -3.08 8.26
CA THR A 58 -2.54 -2.50 8.04
C THR A 58 -1.72 -3.46 7.21
N PHE A 59 -1.40 -3.07 6.00
CA PHE A 59 -0.68 -3.94 5.08
C PHE A 59 0.13 -3.16 4.06
N SER A 60 1.09 -3.85 3.44
CA SER A 60 1.85 -3.34 2.31
C SER A 60 1.80 -4.34 1.17
N MET A 61 1.56 -3.84 -0.04
CA MET A 61 1.60 -4.63 -1.26
C MET A 61 2.89 -4.34 -2.01
N VAL A 62 3.57 -5.38 -2.45
CA VAL A 62 4.78 -5.27 -3.26
C VAL A 62 4.43 -5.39 -4.73
N LEU A 63 4.76 -4.35 -5.49
CA LEU A 63 4.61 -4.31 -6.93
C LEU A 63 5.99 -4.32 -7.60
N LYS A 64 6.19 -5.22 -8.54
CA LYS A 64 7.40 -5.29 -9.36
C LYS A 64 7.03 -5.04 -10.82
N PHE A 65 7.85 -4.27 -11.51
CA PHE A 65 7.58 -3.82 -12.88
C PHE A 65 8.63 -4.37 -13.85
N GLY A 66 8.22 -4.56 -15.09
CA GLY A 66 9.06 -5.04 -16.18
C GLY A 66 9.13 -6.57 -16.25
N ASP A 67 9.74 -7.07 -17.31
CA ASP A 67 9.91 -8.50 -17.64
C ASP A 67 8.62 -9.31 -17.40
N ASP A 68 8.66 -10.34 -16.58
CA ASP A 68 7.50 -11.22 -16.29
C ASP A 68 6.58 -10.69 -15.17
N CYS A 69 6.72 -9.43 -14.81
CA CYS A 69 5.93 -8.77 -13.77
C CYS A 69 4.89 -7.81 -14.37
N LEU A 70 4.57 -6.73 -13.64
CA LEU A 70 3.69 -5.69 -14.14
C LEU A 70 4.31 -4.94 -15.33
N PRO A 71 3.50 -4.37 -16.23
CA PRO A 71 4.01 -3.58 -17.34
C PRO A 71 4.95 -2.47 -16.89
N SER A 72 6.00 -2.21 -17.67
CA SER A 72 6.97 -1.15 -17.38
C SER A 72 6.28 0.19 -17.16
N LEU A 73 6.70 0.89 -16.13
CA LEU A 73 6.17 2.20 -15.75
C LEU A 73 7.30 3.21 -15.61
N GLU A 74 7.23 4.29 -16.40
CA GLU A 74 8.19 5.40 -16.27
C GLU A 74 8.03 6.11 -14.92
N ALA A 75 9.15 6.53 -14.33
CA ALA A 75 9.16 7.27 -13.06
C ALA A 75 8.34 8.57 -13.14
N SER A 76 8.31 9.21 -14.30
CA SER A 76 7.47 10.40 -14.57
C SER A 76 5.97 10.14 -14.40
N ARG A 77 5.55 8.88 -14.49
CA ARG A 77 4.15 8.43 -14.37
C ARG A 77 3.86 7.72 -13.05
N GLN A 78 4.72 7.84 -12.05
CA GLN A 78 4.57 7.16 -10.75
C GLN A 78 3.22 7.42 -10.06
N PHE A 79 2.62 8.58 -10.31
CA PHE A 79 1.32 8.91 -9.74
C PHE A 79 0.18 7.99 -10.21
N THR A 80 0.39 7.25 -11.29
CA THR A 80 -0.54 6.20 -11.74
C THR A 80 -0.78 5.16 -10.67
N ILE A 81 0.25 4.78 -9.91
CA ILE A 81 0.15 3.81 -8.80
C ILE A 81 -0.82 4.34 -7.74
N THR A 82 -0.61 5.59 -7.30
CA THR A 82 -1.48 6.24 -6.32
C THR A 82 -2.94 6.25 -6.77
N ARG A 83 -3.19 6.59 -8.02
CA ARG A 83 -4.54 6.64 -8.59
C ARG A 83 -5.20 5.27 -8.62
N CYS A 84 -4.49 4.24 -9.07
CA CYS A 84 -5.01 2.87 -9.10
C CYS A 84 -5.34 2.36 -7.70
N VAL A 85 -4.45 2.56 -6.74
CA VAL A 85 -4.65 2.11 -5.36
C VAL A 85 -5.81 2.86 -4.70
N THR A 86 -5.87 4.17 -4.88
CA THR A 86 -6.96 5.00 -4.33
C THR A 86 -8.32 4.56 -4.88
N LEU A 87 -8.42 4.32 -6.19
CA LEU A 87 -9.65 3.81 -6.80
C LEU A 87 -10.02 2.43 -6.25
N GLY A 88 -9.05 1.53 -6.11
CA GLY A 88 -9.30 0.20 -5.54
C GLY A 88 -9.85 0.25 -4.12
N VAL A 89 -9.32 1.13 -3.27
CA VAL A 89 -9.81 1.29 -1.89
C VAL A 89 -11.20 1.93 -1.88
N THR A 90 -11.46 2.95 -2.68
CA THR A 90 -12.78 3.58 -2.75
C THR A 90 -13.84 2.63 -3.31
N ASP A 91 -13.51 1.84 -4.32
CA ASP A 91 -14.41 0.81 -4.86
C ASP A 91 -14.75 -0.26 -3.81
N TYR A 92 -13.76 -0.68 -3.03
CA TYR A 92 -13.97 -1.60 -1.92
C TYR A 92 -14.92 -1.01 -0.86
N LEU A 93 -14.71 0.25 -0.47
CA LEU A 93 -15.57 0.92 0.51
C LEU A 93 -17.00 1.09 -0.01
N GLU A 94 -17.16 1.45 -1.28
CA GLU A 94 -18.47 1.54 -1.93
C GLU A 94 -19.18 0.19 -1.93
N SER A 95 -18.47 -0.89 -2.23
CA SER A 95 -19.02 -2.26 -2.17
C SER A 95 -19.49 -2.65 -0.78
N ALA A 96 -18.92 -2.06 0.26
CA ALA A 96 -19.32 -2.23 1.66
C ALA A 96 -20.41 -1.23 2.11
N GLY A 97 -20.96 -0.44 1.17
CA GLY A 97 -21.99 0.57 1.47
C GLY A 97 -21.45 1.83 2.14
N ILE A 98 -20.16 2.09 2.04
CA ILE A 98 -19.50 3.24 2.65
C ILE A 98 -19.21 4.29 1.57
N ASP A 99 -19.85 5.45 1.69
CA ASP A 99 -19.59 6.60 0.84
C ASP A 99 -18.33 7.33 1.31
N SER A 100 -17.31 7.32 0.49
CA SER A 100 -16.00 7.91 0.79
C SER A 100 -15.63 9.00 -0.21
N SER A 101 -14.73 9.89 0.21
CA SER A 101 -14.15 10.92 -0.64
C SER A 101 -12.62 10.87 -0.57
N VAL A 102 -12.00 11.26 -1.66
CA VAL A 102 -10.54 11.32 -1.75
C VAL A 102 -10.08 12.74 -1.51
N LYS A 103 -9.21 12.91 -0.51
CA LYS A 103 -8.44 14.14 -0.32
C LYS A 103 -7.05 13.94 -0.91
N TRP A 104 -6.82 14.61 -2.02
CA TRP A 104 -5.56 14.55 -2.74
C TRP A 104 -4.35 14.81 -1.81
N PRO A 105 -3.21 14.10 -1.97
CA PRO A 105 -2.97 13.11 -3.02
C PRO A 105 -3.41 11.67 -2.69
N ASN A 106 -3.59 11.28 -1.43
CA ASN A 106 -3.72 9.88 -1.05
C ASN A 106 -4.41 9.62 0.29
N ASP A 107 -5.25 10.53 0.73
CA ASP A 107 -6.07 10.35 1.92
C ASP A 107 -7.51 10.07 1.55
N ILE A 108 -8.14 9.14 2.25
CA ILE A 108 -9.55 8.80 2.07
C ILE A 108 -10.32 9.16 3.32
N TYR A 109 -11.41 9.88 3.11
CA TYR A 109 -12.29 10.39 4.15
C TYR A 109 -13.69 9.81 4.03
N VAL A 110 -14.29 9.56 5.18
CA VAL A 110 -15.73 9.35 5.31
C VAL A 110 -16.29 10.49 6.14
N ARG A 111 -17.16 11.28 5.54
CA ARG A 111 -17.60 12.56 6.10
C ARG A 111 -16.37 13.46 6.31
N ASN A 112 -16.09 13.88 7.53
CA ASN A 112 -14.96 14.74 7.86
C ASN A 112 -13.80 14.01 8.56
N LYS A 113 -13.80 12.67 8.51
CA LYS A 113 -12.79 11.85 9.19
C LYS A 113 -11.96 11.07 8.19
N LYS A 114 -10.65 11.16 8.35
CA LYS A 114 -9.70 10.34 7.58
C LYS A 114 -9.79 8.90 8.08
N ILE A 115 -10.13 8.00 7.16
CA ILE A 115 -10.24 6.57 7.46
C ILE A 115 -9.15 5.73 6.82
N CYS A 116 -8.47 6.24 5.81
CA CYS A 116 -7.39 5.54 5.12
C CYS A 116 -6.27 6.49 4.77
N GLY A 117 -5.06 6.04 5.00
CA GLY A 117 -3.82 6.67 4.53
C GLY A 117 -2.99 5.70 3.74
N MET A 118 -2.17 6.22 2.83
CA MET A 118 -1.26 5.43 1.99
C MET A 118 0.14 6.00 2.05
N LEU A 119 1.12 5.10 2.07
CA LEU A 119 2.53 5.45 1.92
C LEU A 119 3.12 4.60 0.80
N ILE A 120 3.47 5.23 -0.31
CA ILE A 120 4.01 4.57 -1.49
C ILE A 120 5.48 4.91 -1.61
N GLU A 121 6.33 3.89 -1.60
CA GLU A 121 7.77 4.02 -1.69
C GLU A 121 8.28 3.28 -2.93
N ASN A 122 8.84 4.04 -3.87
CA ASN A 122 9.29 3.53 -5.15
C ASN A 122 10.81 3.40 -5.21
N THR A 123 11.26 2.32 -5.84
CA THR A 123 12.66 2.12 -6.23
C THR A 123 12.78 2.30 -7.73
N LEU A 124 13.76 3.06 -8.18
CA LEU A 124 13.98 3.37 -9.60
C LEU A 124 15.16 2.60 -10.15
N THR A 125 15.05 2.21 -11.42
CA THR A 125 16.17 1.76 -12.26
C THR A 125 16.16 2.63 -13.52
N GLY A 126 17.13 3.54 -13.61
CA GLY A 126 17.14 4.55 -14.68
C GLY A 126 15.90 5.44 -14.61
N PHE A 127 15.15 5.49 -15.70
CA PHE A 127 13.92 6.29 -15.82
C PHE A 127 12.64 5.50 -15.47
N TYR A 128 12.78 4.26 -15.01
CA TYR A 128 11.65 3.37 -14.76
C TYR A 128 11.54 3.01 -13.30
N ILE A 129 10.31 2.76 -12.86
CA ILE A 129 10.05 2.19 -11.54
C ILE A 129 10.37 0.69 -11.60
N ALA A 130 11.29 0.25 -10.74
CA ALA A 130 11.61 -1.17 -10.60
C ALA A 130 10.62 -1.85 -9.64
N THR A 131 10.40 -1.25 -8.49
CA THR A 131 9.47 -1.75 -7.46
C THR A 131 8.71 -0.62 -6.81
N SER A 132 7.53 -0.95 -6.29
CA SER A 132 6.75 -0.05 -5.45
C SER A 132 6.24 -0.82 -4.23
N VAL A 133 6.49 -0.29 -3.06
CA VAL A 133 5.91 -0.78 -1.80
C VAL A 133 4.77 0.14 -1.43
N VAL A 134 3.56 -0.39 -1.47
CA VAL A 134 2.32 0.36 -1.27
C VAL A 134 1.77 0.06 0.11
N GLY A 135 2.04 0.93 1.06
CA GLY A 135 1.49 0.83 2.42
C GLY A 135 0.09 1.41 2.51
N ILE A 136 -0.81 0.67 3.12
CA ILE A 136 -2.21 1.06 3.32
C ILE A 136 -2.58 0.83 4.78
N GLY A 137 -3.12 1.87 5.41
CA GLY A 137 -3.76 1.81 6.72
C GLY A 137 -5.24 2.19 6.61
N LEU A 138 -6.11 1.26 6.96
CA LEU A 138 -7.56 1.44 6.86
C LEU A 138 -8.24 1.09 8.18
#